data_b3ad62d713d76cfa05fa9ed91f3b0072
#
_entry.id   b3ad62d713d76cfa05fa9ed91f3b0072
#
_cell.length_a   1.000
_cell.length_b   1.000
_cell.length_c   1.000
_cell.angle_alpha   90.00
_cell.angle_beta   90.00
_cell.angle_gamma   90.00
#
_symmetry.space_group_name_H-M   'P 1'
#
loop_
_entity.id
_entity.type
_entity.pdbx_description
1 polymer ?
#
loop_
_entity_poly.entity_id
_entity_poly.type
_entity_poly.pdbx_seq_one_letter_code
_entity_poly.pdbx_strand_id
1 'polypeptide(L)'
;PADLRAARFAGPETRIRLRAVAQKGRYMLQLKEIRKEYKTGDLEQVALNDVSLNLRDNEFVAILGPSGSGKTTLLNIIGGLDRYDGGDLIINGISTKQYTDRDWDSYRNHTIGFVFQSYNLIPHQTVLSNVELALTISGVSGAERRRRAVEALKQVGLGDQLHKHPTEMSGGGARPRTRQRWSVPAP
;
A
#
# COMPACT_ATOMS: atom_id res chain seq x y z
N PRO A 1 -8.26 -23.24 5.44
CA PRO A 1 -7.95 -22.91 4.07
C PRO A 1 -8.32 -21.45 3.83
N ALA A 2 -7.32 -20.62 3.54
CA ALA A 2 -7.53 -19.21 3.26
C ALA A 2 -8.26 -19.09 1.92
N ASP A 3 -9.45 -18.49 1.92
CA ASP A 3 -10.20 -18.17 0.71
C ASP A 3 -9.43 -17.11 -0.09
N LEU A 4 -8.76 -17.54 -1.14
CA LEU A 4 -8.06 -16.67 -2.09
C LEU A 4 -9.11 -16.09 -3.04
N ARG A 5 -9.40 -14.78 -2.91
CA ARG A 5 -10.23 -14.05 -3.87
C ARG A 5 -9.32 -13.27 -4.83
N ALA A 6 -9.44 -13.55 -6.11
CA ALA A 6 -8.73 -12.85 -7.17
C ALA A 6 -9.67 -11.85 -7.87
N ALA A 7 -9.28 -10.57 -7.90
CA ALA A 7 -9.87 -9.58 -8.79
C ALA A 7 -9.10 -9.58 -10.11
N ARG A 8 -9.76 -9.80 -11.25
CA ARG A 8 -9.16 -9.75 -12.59
C ARG A 8 -9.57 -8.46 -13.28
N PHE A 9 -8.59 -7.75 -13.78
CA PHE A 9 -8.78 -6.57 -14.62
C PHE A 9 -8.52 -6.96 -16.07
N ALA A 10 -9.46 -6.70 -16.94
CA ALA A 10 -9.31 -6.87 -18.38
C ALA A 10 -9.57 -5.53 -19.07
N GLY A 11 -9.01 -5.32 -20.27
CA GLY A 11 -8.99 -4.05 -21.00
C GLY A 11 -10.35 -3.37 -21.21
N PRO A 12 -10.44 -2.28 -21.99
CA PRO A 12 -11.50 -1.24 -21.90
C PRO A 12 -12.94 -1.71 -22.09
N GLU A 13 -13.18 -2.97 -22.49
CA GLU A 13 -14.54 -3.51 -22.67
C GLU A 13 -14.96 -4.59 -21.67
N THR A 14 -14.13 -4.97 -20.70
CA THR A 14 -14.48 -6.07 -19.79
C THR A 14 -14.98 -5.53 -18.46
N ARG A 15 -16.30 -5.44 -18.33
CA ARG A 15 -16.97 -5.22 -17.02
C ARG A 15 -16.55 -6.30 -16.04
N ILE A 16 -15.84 -5.91 -14.99
CA ILE A 16 -15.51 -6.80 -13.88
C ILE A 16 -16.81 -7.11 -13.14
N ARG A 17 -17.35 -8.31 -13.35
CA ARG A 17 -18.40 -8.85 -12.49
C ARG A 17 -17.72 -9.59 -11.33
N LEU A 18 -17.41 -8.86 -10.26
CA LEU A 18 -17.11 -9.47 -8.97
C LEU A 18 -18.43 -10.00 -8.39
N ARG A 19 -18.64 -11.31 -8.43
CA ARG A 19 -19.69 -11.94 -7.63
C ARG A 19 -19.24 -11.93 -6.17
N ALA A 20 -19.66 -10.91 -5.42
CA ALA A 20 -19.61 -10.96 -3.97
C ALA A 20 -20.62 -12.01 -3.50
N VAL A 21 -20.14 -13.12 -2.97
CA VAL A 21 -20.97 -14.02 -2.17
C VAL A 21 -21.28 -13.27 -0.87
N ALA A 22 -22.56 -12.93 -0.68
CA ALA A 22 -23.04 -12.27 0.51
C ALA A 22 -22.85 -13.17 1.73
N GLN A 23 -21.77 -12.94 2.49
CA GLN A 23 -21.65 -13.38 3.87
C GLN A 23 -21.78 -12.14 4.75
N LYS A 24 -22.64 -12.21 5.77
CA LYS A 24 -22.82 -11.19 6.82
C LYS A 24 -21.50 -11.05 7.61
N GLY A 25 -20.58 -10.22 7.13
CA GLY A 25 -19.35 -9.82 7.82
C GLY A 25 -19.20 -8.31 7.69
N ARG A 26 -18.67 -7.69 8.73
CA ARG A 26 -18.32 -6.27 8.69
C ARG A 26 -17.19 -6.08 7.69
N TYR A 27 -17.40 -5.26 6.66
CA TYR A 27 -16.36 -4.91 5.72
C TYR A 27 -15.50 -3.80 6.33
N MET A 28 -14.19 -4.04 6.34
CA MET A 28 -13.21 -3.04 6.75
C MET A 28 -13.09 -1.93 5.68
N LEU A 29 -13.13 -2.33 4.40
CA LEU A 29 -12.95 -1.42 3.28
C LEU A 29 -13.94 -1.77 2.17
N GLN A 30 -14.62 -0.74 1.65
CA GLN A 30 -15.57 -0.87 0.55
C GLN A 30 -15.29 0.19 -0.51
N LEU A 31 -15.20 -0.24 -1.75
CA LEU A 31 -15.19 0.63 -2.91
C LEU A 31 -16.55 0.50 -3.60
N LYS A 32 -17.17 1.63 -3.90
CA LYS A 32 -18.46 1.71 -4.59
C LYS A 32 -18.30 2.56 -5.84
N GLU A 33 -18.35 1.93 -7.00
CA GLU A 33 -18.33 2.59 -8.31
C GLU A 33 -17.19 3.59 -8.45
N ILE A 34 -15.98 3.22 -8.00
CA ILE A 34 -14.81 4.07 -8.05
C ILE A 34 -14.43 4.34 -9.51
N ARG A 35 -14.32 5.63 -9.84
CA ARG A 35 -13.83 6.15 -11.12
C ARG A 35 -12.55 6.92 -10.92
N LYS A 36 -11.62 6.75 -11.87
CA LYS A 36 -10.40 7.54 -11.94
C LYS A 36 -9.99 7.76 -13.37
N GLU A 37 -9.78 9.02 -13.71
CA GLU A 37 -9.31 9.48 -15.02
C GLU A 37 -8.03 10.30 -14.86
N TYR A 38 -7.09 10.13 -15.76
CA TYR A 38 -5.91 10.98 -15.86
C TYR A 38 -5.97 11.79 -17.14
N LYS A 39 -5.76 13.11 -17.02
CA LYS A 39 -5.71 14.03 -18.15
C LYS A 39 -4.28 14.51 -18.35
N THR A 40 -3.72 14.29 -19.53
CA THR A 40 -2.40 14.78 -19.91
C THR A 40 -2.52 15.49 -21.25
N GLY A 41 -2.64 16.82 -21.21
CA GLY A 41 -3.00 17.62 -22.40
C GLY A 41 -4.36 17.22 -22.94
N ASP A 42 -4.42 16.86 -24.22
CA ASP A 42 -5.67 16.44 -24.90
C ASP A 42 -5.97 14.93 -24.73
N LEU A 43 -5.10 14.19 -24.05
CA LEU A 43 -5.26 12.75 -23.79
C LEU A 43 -5.99 12.53 -22.47
N GLU A 44 -7.15 11.87 -22.54
CA GLU A 44 -7.88 11.36 -21.39
C GLU A 44 -7.69 9.84 -21.29
N GLN A 45 -7.21 9.38 -20.15
CA GLN A 45 -7.04 7.95 -19.86
C GLN A 45 -7.89 7.55 -18.68
N VAL A 46 -8.90 6.71 -18.91
CA VAL A 46 -9.70 6.11 -17.86
C VAL A 46 -8.89 4.97 -17.23
N ALA A 47 -8.47 5.16 -16.00
CA ALA A 47 -7.70 4.17 -15.25
C ALA A 47 -8.60 3.21 -14.46
N LEU A 48 -9.70 3.71 -13.89
CA LEU A 48 -10.72 2.93 -13.20
C LEU A 48 -12.11 3.36 -13.69
N ASN A 49 -12.95 2.38 -14.03
CA ASN A 49 -14.31 2.61 -14.48
C ASN A 49 -15.29 1.78 -13.64
N ASP A 50 -16.01 2.44 -12.76
CA ASP A 50 -17.05 1.88 -11.87
C ASP A 50 -16.59 0.64 -11.07
N VAL A 51 -15.38 0.70 -10.51
CA VAL A 51 -14.81 -0.42 -9.76
C VAL A 51 -15.46 -0.53 -8.38
N SER A 52 -16.09 -1.67 -8.12
CA SER A 52 -16.68 -1.98 -6.81
C SER A 52 -16.02 -3.22 -6.20
N LEU A 53 -15.60 -3.11 -4.94
CA LEU A 53 -14.89 -4.16 -4.21
C LEU A 53 -15.16 -4.01 -2.70
N ASN A 54 -15.33 -5.14 -2.03
CA ASN A 54 -15.49 -5.19 -0.58
C ASN A 54 -14.39 -6.06 0.03
N LEU A 55 -13.64 -5.53 0.98
CA LEU A 55 -12.62 -6.24 1.74
C LEU A 55 -13.05 -6.38 3.20
N ARG A 56 -12.86 -7.57 3.76
CA ARG A 56 -13.17 -7.88 5.16
C ARG A 56 -11.95 -7.68 6.04
N ASP A 57 -12.18 -7.70 7.34
CA ASP A 57 -11.09 -7.76 8.31
C ASP A 57 -10.26 -9.03 8.11
N ASN A 58 -8.94 -8.91 8.24
CA ASN A 58 -7.97 -10.01 8.15
C ASN A 58 -8.03 -10.82 6.84
N GLU A 59 -8.47 -10.21 5.73
CA GLU A 59 -8.53 -10.85 4.43
C GLU A 59 -7.21 -10.64 3.66
N PHE A 60 -6.68 -11.70 3.07
CA PHE A 60 -5.58 -11.62 2.12
C PHE A 60 -6.15 -11.56 0.71
N VAL A 61 -5.86 -10.47 -0.02
CA VAL A 61 -6.41 -10.23 -1.36
C VAL A 61 -5.28 -10.08 -2.37
N ALA A 62 -5.39 -10.77 -3.50
CA ALA A 62 -4.52 -10.60 -4.66
C ALA A 62 -5.27 -9.90 -5.80
N ILE A 63 -4.70 -8.81 -6.32
CA ILE A 63 -5.22 -8.07 -7.45
C ILE A 63 -4.41 -8.47 -8.69
N LEU A 64 -5.06 -9.12 -9.66
CA LEU A 64 -4.43 -9.68 -10.85
C LEU A 64 -4.95 -8.98 -12.11
N GLY A 65 -4.09 -8.86 -13.11
CA GLY A 65 -4.44 -8.28 -14.41
C GLY A 65 -3.21 -7.89 -15.23
N PRO A 66 -3.37 -7.61 -16.53
CA PRO A 66 -2.27 -7.18 -17.40
C PRO A 66 -1.67 -5.83 -16.96
N SER A 67 -0.52 -5.47 -17.52
CA SER A 67 0.05 -4.14 -17.32
C SER A 67 -0.93 -3.07 -17.83
N GLY A 68 -1.02 -1.93 -17.13
CA GLY A 68 -1.92 -0.84 -17.51
C GLY A 68 -3.40 -1.04 -17.11
N SER A 69 -3.77 -2.14 -16.45
CA SER A 69 -5.18 -2.40 -16.06
C SER A 69 -5.65 -1.66 -14.79
N GLY A 70 -4.96 -0.63 -14.33
CA GLY A 70 -5.41 0.18 -13.19
C GLY A 70 -5.10 -0.38 -11.79
N LYS A 71 -4.36 -1.51 -11.66
CA LYS A 71 -4.05 -2.10 -10.33
C LYS A 71 -3.32 -1.15 -9.40
N THR A 72 -2.29 -0.50 -9.89
CA THR A 72 -1.50 0.48 -9.11
C THR A 72 -2.35 1.68 -8.73
N THR A 73 -3.17 2.18 -9.65
CA THR A 73 -4.13 3.26 -9.39
C THR A 73 -5.11 2.89 -8.27
N LEU A 74 -5.66 1.67 -8.34
CA LEU A 74 -6.57 1.17 -7.31
C LEU A 74 -5.88 1.07 -5.94
N LEU A 75 -4.66 0.52 -5.88
CA LEU A 75 -3.90 0.44 -4.65
C LEU A 75 -3.53 1.81 -4.10
N ASN A 76 -3.19 2.77 -4.97
CA ASN A 76 -2.90 4.14 -4.56
C ASN A 76 -4.13 4.84 -3.98
N ILE A 77 -5.31 4.62 -4.55
CA ILE A 77 -6.57 5.16 -4.02
C ILE A 77 -6.92 4.52 -2.67
N ILE A 78 -6.83 3.19 -2.56
CA ILE A 78 -7.04 2.49 -1.29
C ILE A 78 -6.07 2.98 -0.21
N GLY A 79 -4.81 3.23 -0.59
CA GLY A 79 -3.77 3.73 0.30
C GLY A 79 -3.84 5.23 0.60
N GLY A 80 -4.73 5.96 -0.03
CA GLY A 80 -4.82 7.42 0.13
C GLY A 80 -3.66 8.19 -0.49
N LEU A 81 -2.93 7.59 -1.44
CA LEU A 81 -1.85 8.25 -2.20
C LEU A 81 -2.39 8.99 -3.42
N ASP A 82 -3.57 8.62 -3.90
CA ASP A 82 -4.28 9.28 -4.99
C ASP A 82 -5.76 9.45 -4.63
N ARG A 83 -6.43 10.38 -5.29
CA ARG A 83 -7.86 10.68 -5.11
C ARG A 83 -8.65 10.02 -6.24
N TYR A 84 -9.83 9.52 -5.93
CA TYR A 84 -10.80 9.08 -6.94
C TYR A 84 -11.64 10.27 -7.42
N ASP A 85 -12.15 10.20 -8.66
CA ASP A 85 -12.92 11.26 -9.28
C ASP A 85 -14.44 11.03 -9.11
N GLY A 86 -14.84 9.76 -8.95
CA GLY A 86 -16.23 9.36 -8.73
C GLY A 86 -16.36 8.13 -7.88
N GLY A 87 -17.57 7.87 -7.38
CA GLY A 87 -17.84 6.75 -6.49
C GLY A 87 -17.65 7.09 -5.02
N ASP A 88 -17.41 6.07 -4.19
CA ASP A 88 -17.18 6.25 -2.75
C ASP A 88 -16.25 5.16 -2.20
N LEU A 89 -15.21 5.59 -1.49
CA LEU A 89 -14.34 4.72 -0.70
C LEU A 89 -14.77 4.81 0.77
N ILE A 90 -15.16 3.69 1.34
CA ILE A 90 -15.64 3.60 2.72
C ILE A 90 -14.64 2.78 3.53
N ILE A 91 -14.13 3.35 4.62
CA ILE A 91 -13.16 2.73 5.52
C ILE A 91 -13.79 2.61 6.90
N ASN A 92 -13.86 1.39 7.42
CA ASN A 92 -14.51 1.10 8.72
C ASN A 92 -15.93 1.67 8.85
N GLY A 93 -16.68 1.70 7.73
CA GLY A 93 -18.04 2.22 7.68
C GLY A 93 -18.14 3.74 7.50
N ILE A 94 -17.03 4.45 7.38
CA ILE A 94 -16.98 5.91 7.21
C ILE A 94 -16.61 6.23 5.76
N SER A 95 -17.43 7.04 5.07
CA SER A 95 -17.15 7.53 3.72
C SER A 95 -15.97 8.51 3.73
N THR A 96 -15.04 8.32 2.80
CA THR A 96 -13.87 9.20 2.67
C THR A 96 -14.15 10.46 1.85
N LYS A 97 -15.37 10.67 1.36
CA LYS A 97 -15.76 11.90 0.62
C LYS A 97 -15.54 13.17 1.42
N GLN A 98 -15.65 13.09 2.73
CA GLN A 98 -15.49 14.23 3.64
C GLN A 98 -14.10 14.30 4.28
N TYR A 99 -13.18 13.38 3.89
CA TYR A 99 -11.83 13.40 4.43
C TYR A 99 -11.10 14.67 4.00
N THR A 100 -10.57 15.38 4.99
CA THR A 100 -9.61 16.46 4.79
C THR A 100 -8.22 15.89 4.50
N ASP A 101 -7.28 16.72 4.10
CA ASP A 101 -5.88 16.30 3.93
C ASP A 101 -5.29 15.75 5.22
N ARG A 102 -5.68 16.33 6.37
CA ARG A 102 -5.27 15.85 7.70
C ARG A 102 -5.80 14.46 8.01
N ASP A 103 -7.02 14.12 7.60
CA ASP A 103 -7.60 12.79 7.80
C ASP A 103 -6.86 11.75 6.96
N TRP A 104 -6.51 12.11 5.72
CA TRP A 104 -5.71 11.27 4.85
C TRP A 104 -4.28 11.09 5.36
N ASP A 105 -3.64 12.12 5.93
CA ASP A 105 -2.33 12.01 6.57
C ASP A 105 -2.40 11.07 7.77
N SER A 106 -3.43 11.23 8.61
CA SER A 106 -3.65 10.33 9.75
C SER A 106 -3.85 8.88 9.30
N TYR A 107 -4.65 8.65 8.25
CA TYR A 107 -4.88 7.33 7.68
C TYR A 107 -3.59 6.69 7.16
N ARG A 108 -2.76 7.43 6.41
CA ARG A 108 -1.48 6.93 5.90
C ARG A 108 -0.49 6.63 7.00
N ASN A 109 -0.46 7.46 8.05
CA ASN A 109 0.53 7.32 9.12
C ASN A 109 0.17 6.25 10.15
N HIS A 110 -1.12 5.97 10.37
CA HIS A 110 -1.57 5.13 11.49
C HIS A 110 -2.34 3.88 11.07
N THR A 111 -2.88 3.83 9.84
CA THR A 111 -3.78 2.74 9.43
C THR A 111 -3.22 1.87 8.31
N ILE A 112 -2.44 2.47 7.39
CA ILE A 112 -1.90 1.78 6.20
C ILE A 112 -0.39 1.59 6.32
N GLY A 113 0.08 0.43 5.87
CA GLY A 113 1.50 0.17 5.60
C GLY A 113 1.72 -0.14 4.13
N PHE A 114 2.71 0.49 3.51
CA PHE A 114 3.07 0.28 2.11
C PHE A 114 4.31 -0.60 1.98
N VAL A 115 4.24 -1.56 1.05
CA VAL A 115 5.40 -2.28 0.55
C VAL A 115 5.52 -1.98 -0.94
N PHE A 116 6.46 -1.13 -1.30
CA PHE A 116 6.67 -0.70 -2.68
C PHE A 116 7.44 -1.75 -3.49
N GLN A 117 7.23 -1.74 -4.80
CA GLN A 117 7.95 -2.62 -5.74
C GLN A 117 9.43 -2.25 -5.84
N SER A 118 9.75 -0.96 -5.81
CA SER A 118 11.10 -0.41 -5.65
C SER A 118 11.34 -0.08 -4.18
N TYR A 119 12.56 -0.23 -3.73
CA TYR A 119 12.90 -0.11 -2.30
C TYR A 119 12.66 1.29 -1.72
N ASN A 120 12.57 2.34 -2.54
CA ASN A 120 12.38 3.74 -2.14
C ASN A 120 13.29 4.17 -0.96
N LEU A 121 14.48 3.57 -0.90
CA LEU A 121 15.48 3.89 0.11
C LEU A 121 16.29 5.11 -0.34
N ILE A 122 16.70 5.92 0.63
CA ILE A 122 17.60 7.05 0.40
C ILE A 122 19.03 6.50 0.29
N PRO A 123 19.65 6.52 -0.91
CA PRO A 123 20.88 5.77 -1.17
C PRO A 123 22.09 6.24 -0.35
N HIS A 124 22.13 7.53 -0.01
CA HIS A 124 23.21 8.16 0.76
C HIS A 124 23.00 8.09 2.28
N GLN A 125 21.94 7.46 2.74
CA GLN A 125 21.69 7.18 4.16
C GLN A 125 21.96 5.70 4.46
N THR A 126 22.34 5.42 5.70
CA THR A 126 22.53 4.03 6.15
C THR A 126 21.20 3.30 6.22
N VAL A 127 21.26 1.97 6.28
CA VAL A 127 20.09 1.11 6.48
C VAL A 127 19.34 1.52 7.74
N LEU A 128 20.06 1.75 8.85
CA LEU A 128 19.47 2.21 10.09
C LEU A 128 18.77 3.56 9.93
N SER A 129 19.44 4.55 9.30
CA SER A 129 18.87 5.89 9.11
C SER A 129 17.60 5.87 8.24
N ASN A 130 17.56 5.01 7.23
CA ASN A 130 16.36 4.82 6.41
C ASN A 130 15.17 4.30 7.23
N VAL A 131 15.39 3.38 8.16
CA VAL A 131 14.33 2.87 9.05
C VAL A 131 13.95 3.91 10.11
N GLU A 132 14.92 4.62 10.67
CA GLU A 132 14.68 5.69 11.63
C GLU A 132 13.83 6.82 11.06
N LEU A 133 13.93 7.10 9.75
CA LEU A 133 13.17 8.17 9.11
C LEU A 133 11.66 7.99 9.26
N ALA A 134 11.16 6.79 9.05
CA ALA A 134 9.72 6.48 9.21
C ALA A 134 9.23 6.79 10.64
N LEU A 135 10.03 6.42 11.65
CA LEU A 135 9.74 6.69 13.05
C LEU A 135 9.90 8.19 13.42
N THR A 136 10.74 8.91 12.67
CA THR A 136 10.90 10.38 12.85
C THR A 136 9.61 11.10 12.46
N ILE A 137 9.04 10.72 11.34
CA ILE A 137 7.78 11.30 10.84
C ILE A 137 6.63 11.02 11.82
N SER A 138 6.65 9.86 12.49
CA SER A 138 5.68 9.49 13.54
C SER A 138 5.93 10.16 14.90
N GLY A 139 6.91 11.05 15.02
CA GLY A 139 7.17 11.83 16.25
C GLY A 139 7.86 11.05 17.38
N VAL A 140 8.42 9.88 17.12
CA VAL A 140 9.11 9.06 18.14
C VAL A 140 10.43 9.71 18.56
N SER A 141 10.71 9.75 19.86
CA SER A 141 11.95 10.32 20.41
C SER A 141 13.22 9.62 19.88
N GLY A 142 14.35 10.34 19.80
CA GLY A 142 15.56 9.83 19.15
C GLY A 142 16.08 8.50 19.72
N ALA A 143 16.12 8.38 21.06
CA ALA A 143 16.59 7.16 21.71
C ALA A 143 15.67 5.94 21.43
N GLU A 144 14.36 6.14 21.56
CA GLU A 144 13.35 5.11 21.33
C GLU A 144 13.29 4.74 19.84
N ARG A 145 13.38 5.72 18.95
CA ARG A 145 13.45 5.53 17.50
C ARG A 145 14.59 4.60 17.11
N ARG A 146 15.81 4.91 17.62
CA ARG A 146 16.98 4.07 17.35
C ARG A 146 16.81 2.65 17.88
N ARG A 147 16.28 2.50 19.09
CA ARG A 147 16.01 1.18 19.68
C ARG A 147 15.06 0.36 18.83
N ARG A 148 13.91 0.93 18.45
CA ARG A 148 12.90 0.26 17.60
C ARG A 148 13.44 -0.08 16.22
N ALA A 149 14.19 0.83 15.59
CA ALA A 149 14.78 0.60 14.27
C ALA A 149 15.79 -0.54 14.29
N VAL A 150 16.66 -0.61 15.28
CA VAL A 150 17.62 -1.71 15.45
C VAL A 150 16.92 -3.03 15.70
N GLU A 151 15.89 -3.04 16.53
CA GLU A 151 15.11 -4.25 16.81
C GLU A 151 14.41 -4.78 15.56
N ALA A 152 13.73 -3.90 14.80
CA ALA A 152 13.10 -4.27 13.54
C ALA A 152 14.09 -4.84 12.52
N LEU A 153 15.28 -4.23 12.40
CA LEU A 153 16.33 -4.72 11.51
C LEU A 153 16.88 -6.09 11.94
N LYS A 154 17.04 -6.32 13.24
CA LYS A 154 17.42 -7.64 13.76
C LYS A 154 16.38 -8.72 13.46
N GLN A 155 15.09 -8.42 13.60
CA GLN A 155 14.01 -9.35 13.31
C GLN A 155 13.97 -9.81 11.84
N VAL A 156 14.44 -8.97 10.91
CA VAL A 156 14.55 -9.33 9.48
C VAL A 156 15.96 -9.80 9.07
N GLY A 157 16.85 -10.06 10.03
CA GLY A 157 18.19 -10.58 9.78
C GLY A 157 19.20 -9.57 9.24
N LEU A 158 18.96 -8.29 9.47
CA LEU A 158 19.84 -7.19 9.04
C LEU A 158 20.57 -6.49 10.19
N GLY A 159 20.62 -7.13 11.37
CA GLY A 159 21.25 -6.58 12.55
C GLY A 159 22.74 -6.24 12.39
N ASP A 160 23.45 -6.96 11.53
CA ASP A 160 24.89 -6.74 11.27
C ASP A 160 25.14 -5.74 10.12
N GLN A 161 24.08 -5.19 9.53
CA GLN A 161 24.17 -4.32 8.35
C GLN A 161 23.69 -2.88 8.60
N LEU A 162 23.52 -2.50 9.85
CA LEU A 162 22.94 -1.22 10.27
C LEU A 162 23.62 0.00 9.67
N HIS A 163 24.93 -0.07 9.51
CA HIS A 163 25.78 1.06 9.06
C HIS A 163 26.10 1.04 7.56
N LYS A 164 25.68 -0.02 6.85
CA LYS A 164 25.83 -0.09 5.40
C LYS A 164 24.84 0.84 4.69
N HIS A 165 25.25 1.28 3.51
CA HIS A 165 24.34 1.96 2.58
C HIS A 165 23.54 0.96 1.75
N PRO A 166 22.34 1.30 1.27
CA PRO A 166 21.52 0.41 0.43
C PRO A 166 22.25 -0.15 -0.78
N THR A 167 23.14 0.63 -1.37
CA THR A 167 23.98 0.23 -2.53
C THR A 167 24.99 -0.87 -2.18
N GLU A 168 25.43 -0.93 -0.94
CA GLU A 168 26.38 -1.93 -0.45
C GLU A 168 25.70 -3.25 -0.09
N MET A 169 24.37 -3.24 0.10
CA MET A 169 23.59 -4.43 0.40
C MET A 169 23.26 -5.27 -0.83
N SER A 170 23.29 -4.67 -2.02
CA SER A 170 23.10 -5.34 -3.31
C SER A 170 24.42 -5.91 -3.84
N GLY A 171 25.21 -6.59 -2.98
CA GLY A 171 26.38 -7.32 -3.39
C GLY A 171 26.02 -8.39 -4.43
N GLY A 172 26.32 -8.11 -5.67
CA GLY A 172 26.48 -9.02 -6.78
C GLY A 172 25.61 -10.28 -6.83
N GLY A 173 24.54 -10.29 -7.60
CA GLY A 173 24.05 -11.49 -8.27
C GLY A 173 23.21 -12.49 -7.48
N ALA A 174 22.95 -12.28 -6.21
CA ALA A 174 22.02 -13.12 -5.45
C ALA A 174 20.68 -12.40 -5.29
N ARG A 175 19.67 -12.79 -6.06
CA ARG A 175 18.27 -12.47 -5.77
C ARG A 175 17.98 -12.85 -4.31
N PRO A 176 17.47 -11.95 -3.45
CA PRO A 176 17.07 -12.32 -2.12
C PRO A 176 16.05 -13.46 -2.22
N ARG A 177 16.38 -14.62 -1.68
CA ARG A 177 15.52 -15.81 -1.69
C ARG A 177 14.28 -15.68 -0.82
N THR A 178 14.14 -14.58 -0.11
CA THR A 178 13.00 -14.29 0.74
C THR A 178 12.48 -12.90 0.42
N ARG A 179 11.22 -12.81 -0.01
CA ARG A 179 10.43 -11.57 0.01
C ARG A 179 10.23 -11.20 1.48
N GLN A 180 11.24 -10.56 2.08
CA GLN A 180 11.12 -10.10 3.45
C GLN A 180 10.22 -8.87 3.50
N ARG A 181 9.17 -9.02 4.23
CA ARG A 181 8.18 -8.02 4.57
C ARG A 181 8.85 -6.89 5.35
N TRP A 182 8.96 -5.73 4.77
CA TRP A 182 9.25 -4.50 5.49
C TRP A 182 7.90 -3.90 5.92
N SER A 183 7.39 -4.32 7.05
CA SER A 183 6.30 -3.65 7.71
C SER A 183 6.77 -3.28 9.11
N VAL A 184 6.94 -1.99 9.36
CA VAL A 184 7.01 -1.50 10.74
C VAL A 184 5.57 -1.53 11.25
N PRO A 185 5.24 -2.28 12.30
CA PRO A 185 3.92 -2.19 12.91
C PRO A 185 3.70 -0.76 13.35
N ALA A 186 2.55 -0.19 13.00
CA ALA A 186 2.09 1.04 13.60
C ALA A 186 1.99 0.86 15.12
N PRO A 187 2.23 1.92 15.90
CA PRO A 187 2.18 1.87 17.36
C PRO A 187 0.79 1.48 17.89
#